data_b44307ade374bb1d14489017f7b8476a
#
_entry.id   b44307ade374bb1d14489017f7b8476a
#
_cell.length_a   1.000
_cell.length_b   1.000
_cell.length_c   1.000
_cell.angle_alpha   90.00
_cell.angle_beta   90.00
_cell.angle_gamma   90.00
#
_symmetry.space_group_name_H-M   'P 1'
#
loop_
_entity.id
_entity.type
_entity.pdbx_description
1 polymer ?
#
loop_
_entity_poly.entity_id
_entity_poly.type
_entity_poly.pdbx_seq_one_letter_code
_entity_poly.pdbx_strand_id
1 'polypeptide(L)'
;MRLVIAEKPSVAKTIATVLGVAHSKNGYIENDDYIISWCVGHLVGLAMPEAYGQKYAEQPWKFENLPILPQEWSFVVKSATKDQYNVLKMLMSKNDNNDKIANSYKDIDEETRAKKHKGKRFK
;
A
#
# COMPACT_ATOMS: atom_id res chain seq x y z
N MET A 1 -16.83 8.15 -4.51
CA MET A 1 -15.38 8.30 -4.73
C MET A 1 -14.71 6.98 -4.37
N ARG A 2 -13.82 6.47 -5.22
CA ARG A 2 -13.14 5.18 -5.01
C ARG A 2 -11.69 5.40 -4.65
N LEU A 3 -11.22 4.76 -3.59
CA LEU A 3 -9.81 4.75 -3.20
C LEU A 3 -9.10 3.54 -3.83
N VAL A 4 -8.04 3.81 -4.56
CA VAL A 4 -7.15 2.81 -5.16
C VAL A 4 -5.78 2.92 -4.51
N ILE A 5 -5.27 1.82 -3.99
CA ILE A 5 -3.93 1.77 -3.39
C ILE A 5 -3.06 0.84 -4.21
N ALA A 6 -1.99 1.37 -4.77
CA ALA A 6 -1.00 0.61 -5.52
C ALA A 6 0.20 0.24 -4.64
N GLU A 7 0.88 -0.83 -5.00
CA GLU A 7 2.10 -1.28 -4.31
C GLU A 7 3.27 -0.30 -4.49
N LYS A 8 3.33 0.37 -5.65
CA LYS A 8 4.44 1.26 -6.03
C LYS A 8 3.92 2.56 -6.65
N PRO A 9 4.67 3.67 -6.53
CA PRO A 9 4.33 4.93 -7.18
C PRO A 9 4.19 4.82 -8.70
N SER A 10 5.04 4.05 -9.36
CA SER A 10 5.00 3.84 -10.81
C SER A 10 3.70 3.18 -11.28
N VAL A 11 3.24 2.19 -10.53
CA VAL A 11 1.96 1.51 -10.79
C VAL A 11 0.78 2.47 -10.59
N ALA A 12 0.80 3.25 -9.51
CA ALA A 12 -0.21 4.28 -9.26
C ALA A 12 -0.34 5.28 -10.40
N LYS A 13 0.79 5.75 -10.94
CA LYS A 13 0.81 6.65 -12.10
C LYS A 13 0.23 6.01 -13.36
N THR A 14 0.54 4.76 -13.62
CA THR A 14 -0.04 4.01 -14.73
C THR A 14 -1.55 3.87 -14.59
N ILE A 15 -2.04 3.53 -13.40
CA ILE A 15 -3.47 3.45 -13.10
C ILE A 15 -4.14 4.82 -13.31
N ALA A 16 -3.53 5.88 -12.78
CA ALA A 16 -4.03 7.24 -12.93
C ALA A 16 -4.17 7.64 -14.41
N THR A 17 -3.20 7.31 -15.24
CA THR A 17 -3.24 7.56 -16.68
C THR A 17 -4.39 6.81 -17.35
N VAL A 18 -4.58 5.55 -17.00
CA VAL A 18 -5.67 4.72 -17.58
C VAL A 18 -7.06 5.24 -17.18
N LEU A 19 -7.20 5.68 -15.92
CA LEU A 19 -8.46 6.19 -15.38
C LEU A 19 -8.69 7.68 -15.68
N GLY A 20 -7.72 8.37 -16.28
CA GLY A 20 -7.82 9.81 -16.57
C GLY A 20 -7.75 10.69 -15.31
N VAL A 21 -7.05 10.26 -14.29
CA VAL A 21 -6.86 11.00 -13.04
C VAL A 21 -5.55 11.78 -13.11
N ALA A 22 -5.59 13.10 -13.04
CA ALA A 22 -4.44 13.94 -13.32
C ALA A 22 -4.07 14.91 -12.18
N HIS A 23 -4.98 15.18 -11.24
CA HIS A 23 -4.71 16.15 -10.18
C HIS A 23 -3.82 15.55 -9.09
N SER A 24 -2.52 15.85 -9.17
CA SER A 24 -1.51 15.33 -8.24
C SER A 24 -1.47 16.14 -6.95
N LYS A 25 -1.45 15.42 -5.83
CA LYS A 25 -1.24 15.96 -4.49
C LYS A 25 -0.07 15.27 -3.80
N ASN A 26 0.25 15.71 -2.59
CA ASN A 26 1.31 15.09 -1.82
C ASN A 26 0.89 13.68 -1.35
N GLY A 27 1.45 12.67 -1.99
CA GLY A 27 1.22 11.26 -1.67
C GLY A 27 0.03 10.60 -2.35
N TYR A 28 -0.73 11.31 -3.21
CA TYR A 28 -1.83 10.73 -3.96
C TYR A 28 -2.21 11.57 -5.20
N ILE A 29 -3.03 11.00 -6.06
CA ILE A 29 -3.59 11.65 -7.26
C ILE A 29 -5.10 11.48 -7.18
N GLU A 30 -5.87 12.54 -7.49
CA GLU A 30 -7.33 12.49 -7.37
C GLU A 30 -8.07 13.12 -8.53
N ASN A 31 -9.33 12.73 -8.68
CA ASN A 31 -10.38 13.43 -9.43
C ASN A 31 -11.72 13.25 -8.68
N ASP A 32 -12.83 13.59 -9.33
CA ASP A 32 -14.16 13.50 -8.71
C ASP A 32 -14.59 12.06 -8.41
N ASP A 33 -14.05 11.07 -9.13
CA ASP A 33 -14.44 9.66 -9.04
C ASP A 33 -13.42 8.80 -8.27
N TYR A 34 -12.13 9.14 -8.34
CA TYR A 34 -11.04 8.31 -7.84
C TYR A 34 -10.03 9.09 -7.00
N ILE A 35 -9.54 8.43 -5.97
CA ILE A 35 -8.30 8.79 -5.27
C ILE A 35 -7.33 7.63 -5.47
N ILE A 36 -6.15 7.89 -5.99
CA ILE A 36 -5.12 6.89 -6.25
C ILE A 36 -3.90 7.22 -5.40
N SER A 37 -3.54 6.31 -4.53
CA SER A 37 -2.35 6.42 -3.69
C SER A 37 -1.48 5.17 -3.82
N TRP A 38 -0.37 5.12 -3.13
CA TRP A 38 0.61 4.05 -3.26
C TRP A 38 1.37 3.79 -1.97
N CYS A 39 1.91 2.58 -1.88
CA CYS A 39 2.93 2.23 -0.91
C CYS A 39 4.32 2.52 -1.47
N VAL A 40 5.28 2.72 -0.60
CA VAL A 40 6.70 2.85 -0.95
C VAL A 40 7.43 1.65 -0.36
N GLY A 41 7.25 0.49 -0.98
CA GLY A 41 7.65 -0.78 -0.42
C GLY A 41 6.83 -1.16 0.82
N HIS A 42 7.40 -1.94 1.72
CA HIS A 42 6.74 -2.30 2.98
C HIS A 42 6.70 -1.11 3.93
N LEU A 43 5.51 -0.59 4.21
CA LEU A 43 5.30 0.52 5.14
C LEU A 43 5.40 0.09 6.60
N VAL A 44 5.00 -1.14 6.86
CA VAL A 44 4.97 -1.76 8.18
C VAL A 44 5.84 -3.00 8.15
N GLY A 45 6.56 -3.25 9.21
CA GLY A 45 7.36 -4.46 9.40
C GLY A 45 7.15 -5.05 10.78
N LEU A 46 7.64 -6.26 10.97
CA LEU A 46 7.68 -6.85 12.30
C LEU A 46 8.63 -6.06 13.19
N ALA A 47 8.29 -5.95 14.47
CA ALA A 47 9.17 -5.40 15.48
C ALA A 47 10.46 -6.21 15.54
N MET A 48 11.56 -5.55 15.89
CA MET A 48 12.87 -6.20 16.08
C MET A 48 12.83 -7.15 17.28
N PRO A 49 13.70 -8.17 17.32
CA PRO A 49 13.71 -9.18 18.37
C PRO A 49 13.74 -8.63 19.80
N GLU A 50 14.42 -7.53 20.03
CA GLU A 50 14.50 -6.88 21.34
C GLU A 50 13.15 -6.42 21.90
N ALA A 51 12.17 -6.18 21.02
CA ALA A 51 10.81 -5.83 21.44
C ALA A 51 10.07 -6.98 22.13
N TYR A 52 10.50 -8.22 21.91
CA TYR A 52 9.89 -9.43 22.46
C TYR A 52 10.55 -9.92 23.75
N GLY A 53 11.63 -9.29 24.19
CA GLY A 53 12.30 -9.62 25.44
C GLY A 53 13.75 -9.14 25.45
N GLN A 54 14.22 -8.71 26.64
CA GLN A 54 15.57 -8.20 26.81
C GLN A 54 16.65 -9.22 26.45
N LYS A 55 16.39 -10.51 26.62
CA LYS A 55 17.31 -11.59 26.24
C LYS A 55 17.64 -11.61 24.73
N TYR A 56 16.79 -11.01 23.90
CA TYR A 56 17.01 -10.91 22.46
C TYR A 56 17.70 -9.60 22.04
N ALA A 57 17.88 -8.65 22.97
CA ALA A 57 18.61 -7.41 22.73
C ALA A 57 20.13 -7.61 22.73
N GLU A 58 20.62 -8.65 23.38
CA GLU A 58 22.03 -8.96 23.50
C GLU A 58 22.61 -9.52 22.19
N GLN A 59 23.77 -9.00 21.79
CA GLN A 59 24.46 -9.48 20.59
C GLN A 59 25.88 -9.98 20.97
N PRO A 60 26.33 -11.10 20.38
CA PRO A 60 25.60 -12.01 19.48
C PRO A 60 24.49 -12.80 20.20
N TRP A 61 23.43 -13.15 19.48
CA TRP A 61 22.37 -13.98 20.06
C TRP A 61 22.90 -15.34 20.51
N LYS A 62 22.46 -15.76 21.69
CA LYS A 62 22.78 -17.08 22.20
C LYS A 62 21.90 -18.14 21.56
N PHE A 63 22.47 -19.27 21.20
CA PHE A 63 21.75 -20.40 20.62
C PHE A 63 20.53 -20.84 21.45
N GLU A 64 20.67 -20.77 22.78
CA GLU A 64 19.63 -21.11 23.76
C GLU A 64 18.36 -20.23 23.64
N ASN A 65 18.50 -19.00 23.11
CA ASN A 65 17.42 -18.05 22.94
C ASN A 65 16.72 -18.17 21.57
N LEU A 66 17.10 -19.13 20.75
CA LEU A 66 16.55 -19.39 19.42
C LEU A 66 15.76 -20.72 19.40
N PRO A 67 14.68 -20.82 18.61
CA PRO A 67 14.09 -19.76 17.78
C PRO A 67 13.35 -18.70 18.60
N ILE A 68 13.25 -17.48 18.04
CA ILE A 68 12.46 -16.40 18.64
C ILE A 68 11.00 -16.58 18.23
N LEU A 69 10.18 -17.05 19.16
CA LEU A 69 8.77 -17.36 18.94
C LEU A 69 7.91 -16.56 19.93
N PRO A 70 7.56 -15.31 19.60
CA PRO A 70 6.69 -14.52 20.47
C PRO A 70 5.27 -15.08 20.48
N GLN A 71 4.55 -14.92 21.60
CA GLN A 71 3.14 -15.29 21.69
C GLN A 71 2.27 -14.37 20.82
N GLU A 72 2.61 -13.09 20.78
CA GLU A 72 1.97 -12.09 19.94
C GLU A 72 3.01 -11.36 19.09
N TRP A 73 2.72 -11.20 17.81
CA TRP A 73 3.57 -10.48 16.87
C TRP A 73 3.26 -9.00 16.91
N SER A 74 4.29 -8.18 17.07
CA SER A 74 4.16 -6.73 17.03
C SER A 74 4.60 -6.18 15.68
N PHE A 75 3.85 -5.19 15.17
CA PHE A 75 4.15 -4.50 13.92
C PHE A 75 4.55 -3.06 14.19
N VAL A 76 5.53 -2.58 13.46
CA VAL A 76 6.06 -1.22 13.61
C VAL A 76 6.04 -0.52 12.25
N VAL A 77 5.57 0.72 12.22
CA VAL A 77 5.66 1.58 11.04
C VAL A 77 7.12 1.99 10.85
N LYS A 78 7.64 1.76 9.64
CA LYS A 78 9.02 2.14 9.30
C LYS A 78 9.17 3.66 9.26
N SER A 79 10.20 4.20 9.90
CA SER A 79 10.46 5.64 9.96
C SER A 79 10.64 6.26 8.56
N ALA A 80 11.30 5.56 7.64
CA ALA A 80 11.55 6.01 6.28
C ALA A 80 10.27 6.17 5.44
N THR A 81 9.18 5.47 5.78
CA THR A 81 7.92 5.47 5.03
C THR A 81 6.74 5.99 5.82
N LYS A 82 7.00 6.58 6.99
CA LYS A 82 5.99 7.06 7.92
C LYS A 82 5.07 8.11 7.30
N ASP A 83 5.59 9.01 6.48
CA ASP A 83 4.81 10.07 5.85
C ASP A 83 3.77 9.48 4.90
N GLN A 84 4.17 8.55 4.05
CA GLN A 84 3.26 7.86 3.14
C GLN A 84 2.25 6.98 3.87
N TYR A 85 2.67 6.33 4.95
CA TYR A 85 1.77 5.60 5.83
C TYR A 85 0.66 6.51 6.40
N ASN A 86 1.02 7.71 6.86
CA ASN A 86 0.07 8.66 7.39
C ASN A 86 -0.92 9.16 6.32
N VAL A 87 -0.44 9.38 5.09
CA VAL A 87 -1.31 9.72 3.94
C VAL A 87 -2.33 8.62 3.69
N LEU A 88 -1.90 7.38 3.60
CA LEU A 88 -2.79 6.24 3.39
C LEU A 88 -3.80 6.07 4.53
N LYS A 89 -3.36 6.20 5.76
CA LYS A 89 -4.23 6.14 6.95
C LYS A 89 -5.31 7.21 6.90
N MET A 90 -4.94 8.43 6.53
CA MET A 90 -5.88 9.54 6.36
C MET A 90 -6.89 9.25 5.25
N LEU A 91 -6.43 8.79 4.09
CA LEU A 91 -7.29 8.49 2.94
C LEU A 91 -8.26 7.34 3.26
N MET A 92 -7.80 6.30 3.92
CA MET A 92 -8.64 5.19 4.35
C MET A 92 -9.73 5.64 5.33
N SER A 93 -9.38 6.46 6.31
CA SER A 93 -10.35 6.99 7.28
C SER A 93 -11.42 7.88 6.64
N LYS A 94 -11.07 8.63 5.60
CA LYS A 94 -12.02 9.48 4.87
C LYS A 94 -12.96 8.69 3.95
N ASN A 95 -12.54 7.52 3.49
CA ASN A 95 -13.29 6.68 2.54
C ASN A 95 -13.93 5.45 3.19
N ASP A 96 -14.09 5.43 4.50
CA ASP A 96 -14.65 4.31 5.28
C ASP A 96 -16.11 3.95 4.92
N ASN A 97 -16.72 4.72 4.04
CA ASN A 97 -18.14 4.63 3.69
C ASN A 97 -18.41 3.97 2.34
N ASN A 98 -17.79 2.85 1.97
CA ASN A 98 -18.24 1.95 0.88
C ASN A 98 -17.33 1.68 -0.32
N ASP A 99 -16.08 2.05 -0.34
CA ASP A 99 -15.29 1.84 -1.55
C ASP A 99 -14.28 0.69 -1.41
N LYS A 100 -14.36 -0.25 -2.34
CA LYS A 100 -13.46 -1.39 -2.42
C LYS A 100 -12.02 -0.94 -2.68
N ILE A 101 -11.11 -1.41 -1.86
CA ILE A 101 -9.67 -1.27 -2.11
C ILE A 101 -9.30 -2.23 -3.24
N ALA A 102 -8.92 -1.68 -4.40
CA ALA A 102 -8.37 -2.49 -5.49
C ALA A 102 -6.92 -2.83 -5.16
N ASN A 103 -6.68 -4.07 -4.78
CA ASN A 103 -5.38 -4.50 -4.23
C ASN A 103 -4.63 -5.47 -5.14
N SER A 104 -5.09 -5.74 -6.36
CA SER A 104 -4.44 -6.70 -7.22
C SER A 104 -4.20 -6.24 -8.65
N TYR A 105 -3.07 -6.65 -9.20
CA TYR A 105 -2.72 -6.53 -10.63
C TYR A 105 -3.78 -7.12 -11.57
N LYS A 106 -4.57 -8.07 -11.10
CA LYS A 106 -5.61 -8.74 -11.90
C LYS A 106 -6.76 -7.79 -12.25
N ASP A 107 -7.17 -6.94 -11.30
CA ASP A 107 -8.28 -6.01 -11.51
C ASP A 107 -7.91 -4.91 -12.54
N ILE A 108 -6.63 -4.51 -12.55
CA ILE A 108 -6.10 -3.52 -13.51
C ILE A 108 -6.02 -4.10 -14.92
N ASP A 109 -5.60 -5.34 -15.05
CA ASP A 109 -5.49 -6.02 -16.35
C ASP A 109 -6.85 -6.20 -17.03
N GLU A 110 -7.90 -6.50 -16.28
CA GLU A 110 -9.25 -6.65 -16.81
C GLU A 110 -9.83 -5.32 -17.29
N GLU A 111 -9.69 -4.24 -16.53
CA GLU A 111 -10.13 -2.91 -16.96
C GLU A 111 -9.35 -2.40 -18.18
N THR A 112 -8.06 -2.64 -18.23
CA THR A 112 -7.20 -2.25 -19.35
C THR A 112 -7.56 -3.03 -20.62
N ARG A 113 -7.84 -4.32 -20.49
CA ARG A 113 -8.31 -5.18 -21.59
C ARG A 113 -9.69 -4.76 -22.09
N ALA A 114 -10.62 -4.44 -21.19
CA ALA A 114 -11.97 -3.98 -21.56
C ALA A 114 -11.94 -2.66 -22.34
N LYS A 115 -11.07 -1.73 -21.99
CA LYS A 115 -10.91 -0.45 -22.72
C LYS A 115 -10.25 -0.64 -24.08
N LYS A 116 -9.27 -1.55 -24.24
CA LYS A 116 -8.67 -1.91 -25.53
C LYS A 116 -9.67 -2.52 -26.51
N HIS A 117 -10.61 -3.30 -26.01
CA HIS A 117 -11.65 -3.89 -26.85
C HIS A 117 -12.72 -2.88 -27.30
N LYS A 118 -13.05 -1.88 -26.46
CA LYS A 118 -14.00 -0.82 -26.86
C LYS A 118 -13.43 0.12 -27.91
N GLY A 119 -12.11 0.36 -27.90
CA GLY A 119 -11.44 1.22 -28.89
C GLY A 119 -11.30 0.61 -30.30
N LYS A 120 -11.48 -0.69 -30.46
CA LYS A 120 -11.38 -1.39 -31.76
C LYS A 120 -12.72 -1.55 -32.50
N ARG A 121 -13.83 -1.08 -31.94
CA ARG A 121 -15.17 -1.28 -32.52
C ARG A 121 -15.65 -0.15 -33.45
N PHE A 122 -14.81 0.84 -33.70
CA PHE A 122 -15.13 1.93 -34.63
C PHE A 122 -14.05 2.04 -35.72
N LYS A 123 -14.03 1.04 -36.59
CA LYS A 123 -13.51 1.18 -37.97
C LYS A 123 -14.37 0.36 -38.91
#